data_8d301152b18fa689d7b4b88a1dea5719
#
_entry.id   8d301152b18fa689d7b4b88a1dea5719
#
_cell.length_a   1.000
_cell.length_b   1.000
_cell.length_c   1.000
_cell.angle_alpha   90.00
_cell.angle_beta   90.00
_cell.angle_gamma   90.00
#
_symmetry.space_group_name_H-M   'P 1'
#
loop_
_entity.id
_entity.type
_entity.pdbx_description
1 polymer ?
#
loop_
_entity_poly.entity_id
_entity_poly.type
_entity_poly.pdbx_seq_one_letter_code
_entity_poly.pdbx_strand_id
1 'polypeptide(L)'
;MARRKRAVQRPKKKAAKRDRNRKAAAKPRPAPKPAEPVPTPTPLTHIDQRGEARMVDVSEKGATERIAIAEGRVLMRKETLDIVLEGNAMKGDVLGAARLAGIMAAKRTHGLIPLCHPLPLTKVEIDINPEHALPGFLVQSTVKVTAKTGAEMEALTAVSIACLTIYDMVKAVERGIRIEGIRLLHKSGGKSGEWNAGG
;
A
#
# COMPACT_ATOMS: atom_id res chain seq x y z
N MET A 1 41.03 49.98 59.90
CA MET A 1 40.10 48.86 59.72
C MET A 1 38.70 49.38 59.68
N ALA A 2 38.05 49.52 58.54
CA ALA A 2 36.70 50.03 58.36
C ALA A 2 35.81 49.07 57.64
N ARG A 3 34.88 48.45 58.34
CA ARG A 3 33.86 47.53 57.78
C ARG A 3 32.77 48.33 57.03
N ARG A 4 32.69 48.23 55.73
CA ARG A 4 31.57 48.74 54.93
C ARG A 4 30.38 47.79 55.03
N LYS A 5 29.24 48.25 55.54
CA LYS A 5 27.95 47.56 55.52
C LYS A 5 27.36 47.66 54.13
N ARG A 6 27.06 46.52 53.50
CA ARG A 6 26.28 46.43 52.25
C ARG A 6 24.79 46.47 52.61
N ALA A 7 24.10 47.43 52.03
CA ALA A 7 22.65 47.54 52.09
C ALA A 7 22.00 46.52 51.15
N VAL A 8 21.06 45.74 51.69
CA VAL A 8 20.25 44.78 50.94
C VAL A 8 19.05 45.52 50.35
N GLN A 9 19.00 45.65 49.03
CA GLN A 9 17.83 46.18 48.32
C GLN A 9 16.78 45.07 48.14
N ARG A 10 15.55 45.33 48.64
CA ARG A 10 14.38 44.47 48.42
C ARG A 10 13.80 44.67 47.01
N PRO A 11 13.46 43.61 46.24
CA PRO A 11 12.86 43.76 44.92
C PRO A 11 11.38 44.16 45.05
N LYS A 12 10.98 45.14 44.23
CA LYS A 12 9.59 45.62 44.07
C LYS A 12 8.75 44.56 43.38
N LYS A 13 7.61 44.18 44.00
CA LYS A 13 6.58 43.32 43.40
C LYS A 13 5.97 44.00 42.16
N LYS A 14 6.20 43.42 40.96
CA LYS A 14 5.45 43.76 39.76
C LYS A 14 4.07 43.09 39.80
N ALA A 15 3.02 43.91 39.72
CA ALA A 15 1.65 43.43 39.59
C ALA A 15 1.44 42.67 38.29
N ALA A 16 0.94 41.43 38.36
CA ALA A 16 0.58 40.62 37.20
C ALA A 16 -0.72 41.14 36.58
N LYS A 17 -0.64 41.61 35.33
CA LYS A 17 -1.80 41.93 34.50
C LYS A 17 -2.51 40.59 34.16
N ARG A 18 -3.75 40.42 34.66
CA ARG A 18 -4.64 39.31 34.29
C ARG A 18 -5.07 39.50 32.84
N ASP A 19 -4.50 38.71 31.96
CA ASP A 19 -4.91 38.57 30.56
C ASP A 19 -6.22 37.77 30.51
N ARG A 20 -7.32 38.45 30.17
CA ARG A 20 -8.62 37.83 29.96
C ARG A 20 -8.66 37.22 28.58
N ASN A 21 -8.08 36.05 28.42
CA ASN A 21 -8.21 35.28 27.18
C ASN A 21 -9.64 34.73 27.10
N ARG A 22 -10.51 35.42 26.36
CA ARG A 22 -11.85 34.99 25.98
C ARG A 22 -11.71 33.70 25.14
N LYS A 23 -12.02 32.55 25.71
CA LYS A 23 -12.23 31.31 24.97
C LYS A 23 -13.31 31.57 23.90
N ALA A 24 -12.87 31.64 22.63
CA ALA A 24 -13.78 31.56 21.50
C ALA A 24 -14.42 30.18 21.51
N ALA A 25 -15.75 30.14 21.64
CA ALA A 25 -16.51 28.89 21.58
C ALA A 25 -16.33 28.26 20.21
N ALA A 26 -15.75 27.05 20.16
CA ALA A 26 -15.62 26.27 18.96
C ALA A 26 -17.03 25.95 18.42
N LYS A 27 -17.26 26.21 17.13
CA LYS A 27 -18.51 25.83 16.45
C LYS A 27 -18.72 24.32 16.60
N PRO A 28 -19.96 23.86 16.88
CA PRO A 28 -20.24 22.43 17.01
C PRO A 28 -19.88 21.73 15.70
N ARG A 29 -19.19 20.61 15.83
CA ARG A 29 -18.82 19.73 14.72
C ARG A 29 -20.10 19.20 14.09
N PRO A 30 -20.27 19.25 12.75
CA PRO A 30 -21.46 18.67 12.11
C PRO A 30 -21.59 17.20 12.49
N ALA A 31 -22.84 16.76 12.74
CA ALA A 31 -23.14 15.38 13.06
C ALA A 31 -22.63 14.44 11.94
N PRO A 32 -22.11 13.26 12.28
CA PRO A 32 -21.68 12.29 11.26
C PRO A 32 -22.90 11.93 10.38
N LYS A 33 -22.68 11.92 9.06
CA LYS A 33 -23.69 11.42 8.12
C LYS A 33 -24.12 10.00 8.54
N PRO A 34 -25.41 9.63 8.38
CA PRO A 34 -25.84 8.26 8.61
C PRO A 34 -24.94 7.31 7.83
N ALA A 35 -24.44 6.26 8.48
CA ALA A 35 -23.68 5.21 7.82
C ALA A 35 -24.53 4.63 6.69
N GLU A 36 -23.96 4.52 5.49
CA GLU A 36 -24.60 3.81 4.40
C GLU A 36 -24.93 2.38 4.85
N PRO A 37 -26.05 1.80 4.42
CA PRO A 37 -26.44 0.46 4.80
C PRO A 37 -25.30 -0.50 4.45
N VAL A 38 -24.79 -1.21 5.45
CA VAL A 38 -23.76 -2.25 5.26
C VAL A 38 -24.35 -3.27 4.28
N PRO A 39 -23.71 -3.51 3.12
CA PRO A 39 -24.22 -4.50 2.17
C PRO A 39 -24.34 -5.85 2.88
N THR A 40 -25.46 -6.53 2.65
CA THR A 40 -25.72 -7.89 3.16
C THR A 40 -24.50 -8.77 2.87
N PRO A 41 -23.93 -9.46 3.86
CA PRO A 41 -22.71 -10.24 3.67
C PRO A 41 -22.97 -11.30 2.59
N THR A 42 -22.25 -11.17 1.48
CA THR A 42 -22.21 -12.23 0.46
C THR A 42 -21.59 -13.47 1.14
N PRO A 43 -22.18 -14.67 1.00
CA PRO A 43 -21.65 -15.88 1.60
C PRO A 43 -20.18 -16.06 1.23
N LEU A 44 -19.31 -16.32 2.23
CA LEU A 44 -17.90 -16.60 2.01
C LEU A 44 -17.78 -17.90 1.22
N THR A 45 -17.33 -17.83 -0.03
CA THR A 45 -17.27 -18.97 -0.95
C THR A 45 -16.16 -19.99 -0.60
N HIS A 46 -15.25 -19.63 0.29
CA HIS A 46 -14.12 -20.44 0.72
C HIS A 46 -14.31 -21.13 2.08
N ILE A 47 -15.51 -21.04 2.65
CA ILE A 47 -15.88 -21.67 3.93
C ILE A 47 -17.07 -22.56 3.69
N ASP A 48 -16.98 -23.82 4.14
CA ASP A 48 -18.10 -24.76 4.06
C ASP A 48 -19.10 -24.59 5.24
N GLN A 49 -20.16 -25.38 5.25
CA GLN A 49 -21.19 -25.36 6.32
C GLN A 49 -20.63 -25.70 7.71
N ARG A 50 -19.44 -26.30 7.80
CA ARG A 50 -18.76 -26.64 9.05
C ARG A 50 -17.75 -25.56 9.49
N GLY A 51 -17.60 -24.49 8.70
CA GLY A 51 -16.62 -23.43 8.97
C GLY A 51 -15.21 -23.77 8.51
N GLU A 52 -15.02 -24.85 7.73
CA GLU A 52 -13.71 -25.28 7.24
C GLU A 52 -13.37 -24.59 5.91
N ALA A 53 -12.09 -24.21 5.77
CA ALA A 53 -11.59 -23.58 4.56
C ALA A 53 -11.50 -24.59 3.41
N ARG A 54 -12.05 -24.24 2.24
CA ARG A 54 -12.02 -25.05 1.03
C ARG A 54 -11.68 -24.23 -0.19
N MET A 55 -10.91 -24.82 -1.09
CA MET A 55 -10.71 -24.25 -2.41
C MET A 55 -12.01 -24.36 -3.21
N VAL A 56 -12.43 -23.28 -3.86
CA VAL A 56 -13.67 -23.23 -4.65
C VAL A 56 -13.57 -24.19 -5.84
N ASP A 57 -14.57 -25.07 -6.00
CA ASP A 57 -14.69 -25.89 -7.21
C ASP A 57 -15.05 -25.02 -8.40
N VAL A 58 -14.23 -25.09 -9.44
CA VAL A 58 -14.43 -24.36 -10.70
C VAL A 58 -14.61 -25.29 -11.89
N SER A 59 -14.83 -26.60 -11.66
CA SER A 59 -14.90 -27.63 -12.70
C SER A 59 -15.94 -27.33 -13.76
N GLU A 60 -17.12 -26.87 -13.35
CA GLU A 60 -18.25 -26.57 -14.25
C GLU A 60 -18.19 -25.20 -14.94
N LYS A 61 -17.20 -24.33 -14.55
CA LYS A 61 -17.07 -23.00 -15.16
C LYS A 61 -16.35 -23.10 -16.50
N GLY A 62 -16.84 -22.38 -17.50
CA GLY A 62 -16.14 -22.17 -18.77
C GLY A 62 -14.85 -21.37 -18.58
N ALA A 63 -13.80 -21.70 -19.34
CA ALA A 63 -12.62 -20.86 -19.40
C ALA A 63 -12.93 -19.59 -20.20
N THR A 64 -12.58 -18.43 -19.64
CA THR A 64 -12.73 -17.11 -20.28
C THR A 64 -11.44 -16.32 -20.13
N GLU A 65 -11.20 -15.36 -21.02
CA GLU A 65 -10.12 -14.41 -20.82
C GLU A 65 -10.41 -13.58 -19.56
N ARG A 66 -9.37 -13.38 -18.77
CA ARG A 66 -9.43 -12.60 -17.54
C ARG A 66 -8.23 -11.69 -17.44
N ILE A 67 -8.49 -10.47 -16.98
CA ILE A 67 -7.46 -9.46 -16.75
C ILE A 67 -7.59 -9.00 -15.30
N ALA A 68 -6.46 -8.83 -14.65
CA ALA A 68 -6.38 -8.17 -13.34
C ALA A 68 -5.26 -7.15 -13.35
N ILE A 69 -5.52 -5.97 -12.78
CA ILE A 69 -4.56 -4.88 -12.61
C ILE A 69 -4.51 -4.53 -11.13
N ALA A 70 -3.31 -4.49 -10.58
CA ALA A 70 -3.06 -4.08 -9.20
C ALA A 70 -2.00 -2.98 -9.16
N GLU A 71 -1.98 -2.20 -8.09
CA GLU A 71 -0.94 -1.20 -7.83
C GLU A 71 -0.42 -1.27 -6.41
N GLY A 72 0.72 -0.63 -6.18
CA GLY A 72 1.31 -0.38 -4.87
C GLY A 72 2.34 0.73 -4.98
N ARG A 73 2.71 1.32 -3.85
CA ARG A 73 3.69 2.42 -3.78
C ARG A 73 4.85 2.06 -2.87
N VAL A 74 6.04 2.50 -3.29
CA VAL A 74 7.25 2.44 -2.47
C VAL A 74 7.71 3.87 -2.23
N LEU A 75 7.48 4.40 -1.04
CA LEU A 75 7.82 5.78 -0.67
C LEU A 75 9.19 5.84 0.01
N MET A 76 9.99 6.80 -0.40
CA MET A 76 11.36 7.00 0.07
C MET A 76 11.70 8.49 0.08
N ARG A 77 12.88 8.84 0.58
CA ARG A 77 13.38 10.22 0.47
C ARG A 77 13.76 10.52 -0.98
N LYS A 78 13.71 11.82 -1.33
CA LYS A 78 14.08 12.27 -2.68
C LYS A 78 15.49 11.85 -3.06
N GLU A 79 16.45 11.96 -2.15
CA GLU A 79 17.85 11.59 -2.38
C GLU A 79 17.99 10.10 -2.70
N THR A 80 17.17 9.26 -2.06
CA THR A 80 17.16 7.82 -2.30
C THR A 80 16.56 7.49 -3.68
N LEU A 81 15.48 8.19 -4.06
CA LEU A 81 14.89 8.08 -5.39
C LEU A 81 15.89 8.46 -6.48
N ASP A 82 16.60 9.58 -6.31
CA ASP A 82 17.61 10.07 -7.26
C ASP A 82 18.73 9.03 -7.45
N ILE A 83 19.24 8.42 -6.37
CA ILE A 83 20.24 7.34 -6.44
C ILE A 83 19.78 6.15 -7.28
N VAL A 84 18.50 5.76 -7.15
CA VAL A 84 17.94 4.64 -7.93
C VAL A 84 17.81 5.02 -9.40
N LEU A 85 17.31 6.24 -9.70
CA LEU A 85 17.10 6.72 -11.06
C LEU A 85 18.42 6.91 -11.83
N GLU A 86 19.48 7.34 -11.13
CA GLU A 86 20.83 7.48 -11.70
C GLU A 86 21.55 6.12 -11.89
N GLY A 87 20.96 5.01 -11.45
CA GLY A 87 21.59 3.70 -11.51
C GLY A 87 22.74 3.49 -10.52
N ASN A 88 22.86 4.36 -9.52
CA ASN A 88 23.95 4.35 -8.52
C ASN A 88 23.64 3.49 -7.29
N ALA A 89 22.60 2.63 -7.35
CA ALA A 89 22.29 1.73 -6.25
C ALA A 89 23.38 0.66 -6.08
N MET A 90 23.82 0.42 -4.85
CA MET A 90 24.92 -0.52 -4.53
C MET A 90 24.68 -1.95 -5.03
N LYS A 91 23.43 -2.38 -5.16
CA LYS A 91 23.02 -3.72 -5.63
C LYS A 91 22.72 -3.78 -7.14
N GLY A 92 23.03 -2.74 -7.92
CA GLY A 92 22.84 -2.70 -9.37
C GLY A 92 21.43 -2.33 -9.79
N ASP A 93 20.92 -2.90 -10.88
CA ASP A 93 19.62 -2.56 -11.49
C ASP A 93 18.43 -2.94 -10.58
N VAL A 94 18.02 -1.97 -9.77
CA VAL A 94 16.90 -2.11 -8.83
C VAL A 94 15.57 -2.39 -9.56
N LEU A 95 15.31 -1.63 -10.63
CA LEU A 95 14.00 -1.70 -11.31
C LEU A 95 13.87 -2.95 -12.15
N GLY A 96 14.94 -3.38 -12.82
CA GLY A 96 14.97 -4.64 -13.57
C GLY A 96 14.81 -5.85 -12.64
N ALA A 97 15.51 -5.87 -11.51
CA ALA A 97 15.37 -6.91 -10.51
C ALA A 97 13.95 -6.97 -9.94
N ALA A 98 13.34 -5.83 -9.64
CA ALA A 98 11.97 -5.75 -9.12
C ALA A 98 10.93 -6.24 -10.14
N ARG A 99 11.06 -5.88 -11.42
CA ARG A 99 10.19 -6.40 -12.49
C ARG A 99 10.27 -7.92 -12.59
N LEU A 100 11.48 -8.45 -12.64
CA LEU A 100 11.69 -9.90 -12.75
C LEU A 100 11.10 -10.63 -11.53
N ALA A 101 11.34 -10.12 -10.32
CA ALA A 101 10.81 -10.70 -9.09
C ALA A 101 9.27 -10.70 -9.07
N GLY A 102 8.63 -9.60 -9.48
CA GLY A 102 7.17 -9.52 -9.60
C GLY A 102 6.60 -10.54 -10.59
N ILE A 103 7.21 -10.67 -11.78
CA ILE A 103 6.81 -11.67 -12.78
C ILE A 103 6.95 -13.09 -12.23
N MET A 104 8.05 -13.39 -11.55
CA MET A 104 8.27 -14.71 -10.94
C MET A 104 7.26 -14.99 -9.83
N ALA A 105 6.91 -13.98 -9.04
CA ALA A 105 5.94 -14.09 -7.95
C ALA A 105 4.54 -14.39 -8.46
N ALA A 106 4.07 -13.70 -9.52
CA ALA A 106 2.80 -14.01 -10.17
C ALA A 106 2.69 -15.50 -10.54
N LYS A 107 3.75 -16.07 -11.12
CA LYS A 107 3.79 -17.48 -11.53
C LYS A 107 3.80 -18.48 -10.36
N ARG A 108 4.06 -18.01 -9.14
CA ARG A 108 4.15 -18.83 -7.91
C ARG A 108 3.04 -18.53 -6.91
N THR A 109 2.06 -17.72 -7.26
CA THR A 109 0.99 -17.28 -6.35
C THR A 109 0.28 -18.43 -5.67
N HIS A 110 -0.05 -19.50 -6.39
CA HIS A 110 -0.69 -20.69 -5.82
C HIS A 110 0.15 -21.42 -4.76
N GLY A 111 1.47 -21.25 -4.79
CA GLY A 111 2.38 -21.78 -3.75
C GLY A 111 2.49 -20.88 -2.52
N LEU A 112 2.03 -19.63 -2.60
CA LEU A 112 2.08 -18.64 -1.52
C LEU A 112 0.72 -18.45 -0.85
N ILE A 113 -0.37 -18.52 -1.63
CA ILE A 113 -1.74 -18.28 -1.17
C ILE A 113 -2.49 -19.62 -1.12
N PRO A 114 -2.85 -20.12 0.06
CA PRO A 114 -3.26 -21.53 0.25
C PRO A 114 -4.43 -22.01 -0.60
N LEU A 115 -5.41 -21.15 -0.91
CA LEU A 115 -6.62 -21.54 -1.62
C LEU A 115 -6.64 -21.05 -3.08
N CYS A 116 -5.50 -20.60 -3.62
CA CYS A 116 -5.39 -20.19 -5.01
C CYS A 116 -5.18 -21.38 -5.94
N HIS A 117 -5.88 -21.36 -7.08
CA HIS A 117 -5.67 -22.31 -8.14
C HIS A 117 -4.37 -22.03 -8.91
N PRO A 118 -3.65 -23.03 -9.37
CA PRO A 118 -2.54 -22.83 -10.31
C PRO A 118 -3.08 -22.33 -11.65
N LEU A 119 -2.61 -21.17 -12.11
CA LEU A 119 -3.08 -20.55 -13.35
C LEU A 119 -2.01 -20.55 -14.45
N PRO A 120 -2.36 -20.94 -15.69
CA PRO A 120 -1.47 -20.85 -16.86
C PRO A 120 -1.47 -19.40 -17.39
N LEU A 121 -0.71 -18.52 -16.73
CA LEU A 121 -0.68 -17.08 -17.06
C LEU A 121 -0.17 -16.88 -18.50
N THR A 122 -0.90 -16.07 -19.27
CA THR A 122 -0.55 -15.74 -20.65
C THR A 122 0.23 -14.43 -20.78
N LYS A 123 0.03 -13.49 -19.83
CA LYS A 123 0.79 -12.24 -19.75
C LYS A 123 0.98 -11.83 -18.30
N VAL A 124 2.18 -11.37 -17.97
CA VAL A 124 2.49 -10.64 -16.73
C VAL A 124 3.36 -9.45 -17.10
N GLU A 125 2.92 -8.26 -16.79
CA GLU A 125 3.63 -7.01 -17.03
C GLU A 125 3.74 -6.22 -15.73
N ILE A 126 4.90 -5.65 -15.48
CA ILE A 126 5.18 -4.84 -14.29
C ILE A 126 5.72 -3.49 -14.76
N ASP A 127 4.95 -2.44 -14.51
CA ASP A 127 5.35 -1.06 -14.73
C ASP A 127 5.80 -0.44 -13.41
N ILE A 128 6.95 0.24 -13.43
CA ILE A 128 7.52 0.93 -12.28
C ILE A 128 7.82 2.34 -12.71
N ASN A 129 7.03 3.29 -12.22
CA ASN A 129 7.09 4.69 -12.58
C ASN A 129 7.52 5.54 -11.39
N PRO A 130 8.49 6.48 -11.56
CA PRO A 130 8.87 7.37 -10.48
C PRO A 130 7.75 8.37 -10.18
N GLU A 131 7.48 8.62 -8.90
CA GLU A 131 6.61 9.68 -8.40
C GLU A 131 7.46 10.73 -7.67
N HIS A 132 7.39 12.00 -8.11
CA HIS A 132 8.17 13.09 -7.52
C HIS A 132 7.38 13.89 -6.48
N ALA A 133 6.05 13.91 -6.58
CA ALA A 133 5.19 14.63 -5.62
C ALA A 133 5.16 13.95 -4.24
N LEU A 134 5.17 12.61 -4.24
CA LEU A 134 5.43 11.78 -3.07
C LEU A 134 6.63 10.91 -3.43
N PRO A 135 7.87 11.33 -3.14
CA PRO A 135 9.06 10.70 -3.70
C PRO A 135 9.06 9.18 -3.54
N GLY A 136 9.24 8.48 -4.66
CA GLY A 136 9.17 7.02 -4.66
C GLY A 136 8.80 6.43 -6.01
N PHE A 137 8.23 5.24 -6.00
CA PHE A 137 7.78 4.54 -7.19
C PHE A 137 6.32 4.09 -7.06
N LEU A 138 5.55 4.34 -8.12
CA LEU A 138 4.28 3.66 -8.36
C LEU A 138 4.58 2.36 -9.12
N VAL A 139 4.22 1.24 -8.53
CA VAL A 139 4.37 -0.09 -9.12
C VAL A 139 2.98 -0.59 -9.53
N GLN A 140 2.82 -0.96 -10.79
CA GLN A 140 1.58 -1.51 -11.31
C GLN A 140 1.84 -2.86 -11.97
N SER A 141 0.93 -3.81 -11.81
CA SER A 141 0.95 -5.09 -12.50
C SER A 141 -0.27 -5.26 -13.38
N THR A 142 -0.09 -5.84 -14.56
CA THR A 142 -1.17 -6.32 -15.43
C THR A 142 -0.97 -7.81 -15.68
N VAL A 143 -1.96 -8.61 -15.27
CA VAL A 143 -1.94 -10.06 -15.44
C VAL A 143 -3.10 -10.49 -16.32
N LYS A 144 -2.83 -11.35 -17.33
CA LYS A 144 -3.84 -11.96 -18.19
C LYS A 144 -3.77 -13.47 -18.13
N VAL A 145 -4.93 -14.10 -18.19
CA VAL A 145 -5.06 -15.56 -18.23
C VAL A 145 -6.36 -15.95 -18.92
N THR A 146 -6.37 -17.08 -19.61
CA THR A 146 -7.61 -17.77 -20.04
C THR A 146 -7.85 -18.92 -19.07
N ALA A 147 -8.78 -18.74 -18.14
CA ALA A 147 -9.00 -19.68 -17.05
C ALA A 147 -10.45 -19.66 -16.52
N LYS A 148 -10.76 -20.59 -15.61
CA LYS A 148 -12.05 -20.74 -14.93
C LYS A 148 -12.19 -19.82 -13.71
N THR A 149 -11.10 -19.20 -13.24
CA THR A 149 -11.06 -18.27 -12.10
C THR A 149 -10.26 -17.01 -12.44
N GLY A 150 -10.38 -15.95 -11.63
CA GLY A 150 -9.69 -14.68 -11.84
C GLY A 150 -8.20 -14.74 -11.49
N ALA A 151 -7.45 -13.69 -11.87
CA ALA A 151 -6.01 -13.55 -11.64
C ALA A 151 -5.68 -12.40 -10.68
N GLU A 152 -6.63 -12.04 -9.81
CA GLU A 152 -6.50 -10.92 -8.88
C GLU A 152 -5.33 -11.16 -7.91
N MET A 153 -5.20 -12.39 -7.41
CA MET A 153 -4.14 -12.73 -6.46
C MET A 153 -2.76 -12.73 -7.12
N GLU A 154 -2.67 -13.14 -8.37
CA GLU A 154 -1.44 -13.07 -9.16
C GLU A 154 -0.99 -11.63 -9.37
N ALA A 155 -1.92 -10.71 -9.67
CA ALA A 155 -1.61 -9.29 -9.83
C ALA A 155 -1.16 -8.66 -8.50
N LEU A 156 -1.88 -8.91 -7.40
CA LEU A 156 -1.53 -8.40 -6.08
C LEU A 156 -0.18 -8.95 -5.58
N THR A 157 0.07 -10.24 -5.78
CA THR A 157 1.35 -10.88 -5.40
C THR A 157 2.51 -10.31 -6.19
N ALA A 158 2.32 -10.08 -7.50
CA ALA A 158 3.31 -9.47 -8.37
C ALA A 158 3.75 -8.08 -7.87
N VAL A 159 2.80 -7.20 -7.59
CA VAL A 159 3.08 -5.85 -7.05
C VAL A 159 3.76 -5.94 -5.69
N SER A 160 3.25 -6.78 -4.80
CA SER A 160 3.79 -6.92 -3.44
C SER A 160 5.27 -7.31 -3.46
N ILE A 161 5.63 -8.29 -4.27
CA ILE A 161 7.02 -8.78 -4.35
C ILE A 161 7.92 -7.80 -5.13
N ALA A 162 7.41 -7.11 -6.14
CA ALA A 162 8.16 -6.04 -6.82
C ALA A 162 8.49 -4.91 -5.83
N CYS A 163 7.51 -4.42 -5.06
CA CYS A 163 7.72 -3.39 -4.02
C CYS A 163 8.73 -3.86 -2.95
N LEU A 164 8.59 -5.10 -2.48
CA LEU A 164 9.49 -5.68 -1.49
C LEU A 164 10.92 -5.83 -2.03
N THR A 165 11.08 -6.12 -3.32
CA THR A 165 12.38 -6.20 -3.97
C THR A 165 13.05 -4.83 -4.07
N ILE A 166 12.30 -3.77 -4.41
CA ILE A 166 12.81 -2.40 -4.36
C ILE A 166 13.33 -2.10 -2.95
N TYR A 167 12.53 -2.39 -1.91
CA TYR A 167 12.93 -2.20 -0.53
C TYR A 167 14.25 -2.93 -0.21
N ASP A 168 14.35 -4.23 -0.51
CA ASP A 168 15.55 -5.02 -0.23
C ASP A 168 16.79 -4.47 -0.93
N MET A 169 16.65 -4.03 -2.17
CA MET A 169 17.76 -3.53 -2.97
C MET A 169 18.28 -2.17 -2.44
N VAL A 170 17.42 -1.35 -1.81
CA VAL A 170 17.70 0.04 -1.44
C VAL A 170 17.86 0.23 0.07
N LYS A 171 17.44 -0.70 0.91
CA LYS A 171 17.43 -0.60 2.39
C LYS A 171 18.79 -0.25 3.04
N ALA A 172 19.91 -0.49 2.34
CA ALA A 172 21.24 -0.08 2.82
C ALA A 172 21.40 1.44 2.82
N VAL A 173 20.72 2.15 1.90
CA VAL A 173 20.72 3.62 1.78
C VAL A 173 19.68 4.22 2.73
N GLU A 174 18.47 3.62 2.77
CA GLU A 174 17.37 4.10 3.59
C GLU A 174 16.55 2.93 4.14
N ARG A 175 16.46 2.82 5.48
CA ARG A 175 15.64 1.81 6.14
C ARG A 175 14.19 2.24 6.35
N GLY A 176 13.93 3.54 6.27
CA GLY A 176 12.62 4.15 6.49
C GLY A 176 11.66 4.09 5.29
N ILE A 177 12.02 3.38 4.22
CA ILE A 177 11.17 3.16 3.03
C ILE A 177 9.86 2.51 3.47
N ARG A 178 8.74 3.01 2.93
CA ARG A 178 7.41 2.46 3.19
C ARG A 178 6.82 1.86 1.93
N ILE A 179 6.21 0.69 2.09
CA ILE A 179 5.39 0.05 1.05
C ILE A 179 3.96 0.26 1.49
N GLU A 180 3.14 0.86 0.63
CA GLU A 180 1.75 1.18 0.97
C GLU A 180 0.83 1.14 -0.26
N GLY A 181 -0.48 1.22 -0.03
CA GLY A 181 -1.47 1.33 -1.10
C GLY A 181 -1.55 0.12 -2.02
N ILE A 182 -1.14 -1.09 -1.57
CA ILE A 182 -1.31 -2.30 -2.37
C ILE A 182 -2.79 -2.59 -2.49
N ARG A 183 -3.31 -2.52 -3.73
CA ARG A 183 -4.72 -2.74 -4.01
C ARG A 183 -4.98 -3.22 -5.43
N LEU A 184 -6.11 -3.86 -5.62
CA LEU A 184 -6.65 -4.15 -6.95
C LEU A 184 -7.23 -2.87 -7.55
N LEU A 185 -6.95 -2.60 -8.82
CA LEU A 185 -7.51 -1.47 -9.58
C LEU A 185 -8.63 -1.89 -10.51
N HIS A 186 -8.42 -3.02 -11.18
CA HIS A 186 -9.33 -3.51 -12.20
C HIS A 186 -9.31 -5.02 -12.25
N LYS A 187 -10.47 -5.58 -12.55
CA LYS A 187 -10.56 -6.96 -13.05
C LYS A 187 -11.66 -7.08 -14.09
N SER A 188 -11.49 -7.98 -15.03
CA SER A 188 -12.51 -8.29 -16.03
C SER A 188 -12.56 -9.78 -16.37
N GLY A 189 -13.68 -10.19 -16.94
CA GLY A 189 -13.94 -11.54 -17.38
C GLY A 189 -14.67 -12.41 -16.36
N GLY A 190 -15.23 -13.51 -16.85
CA GLY A 190 -16.03 -14.46 -16.08
C GLY A 190 -17.43 -13.95 -15.70
N LYS A 191 -18.11 -14.70 -14.82
CA LYS A 191 -19.51 -14.45 -14.43
C LYS A 191 -19.72 -13.11 -13.72
N SER A 192 -18.72 -12.61 -12.99
CA SER A 192 -18.79 -11.34 -12.26
C SER A 192 -18.57 -10.10 -13.13
N GLY A 193 -18.26 -10.27 -14.43
CA GLY A 193 -18.07 -9.16 -15.35
C GLY A 193 -16.83 -8.31 -15.05
N GLU A 194 -16.97 -7.01 -15.23
CA GLU A 194 -15.94 -6.01 -15.00
C GLU A 194 -16.13 -5.33 -13.64
N TRP A 195 -15.02 -5.04 -12.97
CA TRP A 195 -14.98 -4.27 -11.74
C TRP A 195 -13.78 -3.31 -11.78
N ASN A 196 -14.01 -2.08 -11.37
CA ASN A 196 -13.00 -1.05 -11.23
C ASN A 196 -13.03 -0.51 -9.80
N ALA A 197 -11.85 -0.25 -9.22
CA ALA A 197 -11.76 0.45 -7.96
C ALA A 197 -12.35 1.86 -8.15
N GLY A 198 -13.32 2.22 -7.33
CA GLY A 198 -13.81 3.59 -7.28
C GLY A 198 -12.65 4.53 -6.97
N GLY A 199 -12.52 5.61 -7.75
CA GLY A 199 -11.53 6.66 -7.52
C GLY A 199 -11.84 7.45 -6.25
#